data_5ffc12fb1d1efecb89089e20ac3d9ecb
#
_entry.id   5ffc12fb1d1efecb89089e20ac3d9ecb
#
_cell.length_a   1.000
_cell.length_b   1.000
_cell.length_c   1.000
_cell.angle_alpha   90.00
_cell.angle_beta   90.00
_cell.angle_gamma   90.00
#
_symmetry.space_group_name_H-M   'P 1'
#
loop_
_entity.id
_entity.type
_entity.pdbx_description
1 polymer ?
#
loop_
_entity_poly.entity_id
_entity_poly.type
_entity_poly.pdbx_seq_one_letter_code
_entity_poly.pdbx_strand_id
1 'polypeptide(L)'
;MKTLKQRLMGLVEAAPRVRPSGQDLRTWVFFVMIQVGVTICVPVFLLGVQLGRHMPYPTMVLAVFLGALVVAVLASSTGLVGTYCRLPTALVLRKTFGVVGGRITTLVLVISTFGWFGVQTELLVHNVREVVQARELFDIGRPGLTAIVGLFMCTTAVIGFRALGKVAYLAVPFLILLLCIPLWRGLAATGVSAMLDAQREPEIYSFGFVVSVVSGSYMVGVAVMPDITRFLRSPTDTVAGAAIGLSIAYPLLLCMSAALGAIYASGDLVEIMSRAGFVVPALFVMFLATWTSNDKNLYEASLSLSTLIPVIPRWAVTALAGAAGVCLAMVGIFDHFILMLIFLGVFISPIGAVYAADFWIHRRTYIDPDAHSPAVRIAPFVAWGVGVGLGLATLPKASYGLGLFELSRAPTLDALLGAALAMIAIRLFQRVSGQLSGVEITP
;
A
#
# COMPACT_ATOMS: atom_id res chain seq x y z
N MET A 1 -36.97 -8.18 -17.70
CA MET A 1 -35.76 -7.31 -17.88
C MET A 1 -35.48 -6.55 -16.56
N LYS A 2 -34.38 -6.81 -15.88
CA LYS A 2 -33.96 -5.97 -14.75
C LYS A 2 -33.66 -4.58 -15.27
N THR A 3 -34.22 -3.54 -14.68
CA THR A 3 -33.95 -2.15 -15.06
C THR A 3 -32.44 -1.86 -14.94
N LEU A 4 -31.91 -0.92 -15.75
CA LEU A 4 -30.51 -0.48 -15.67
C LEU A 4 -30.10 -0.16 -14.21
N LYS A 5 -31.01 0.46 -13.45
CA LYS A 5 -30.84 0.76 -12.02
C LYS A 5 -30.64 -0.51 -11.17
N GLN A 6 -31.35 -1.60 -11.45
CA GLN A 6 -31.18 -2.88 -10.74
C GLN A 6 -29.87 -3.59 -11.14
N ARG A 7 -29.43 -3.44 -12.40
CA ARG A 7 -28.11 -3.94 -12.83
C ARG A 7 -26.99 -3.15 -12.19
N LEU A 8 -27.08 -1.82 -12.12
CA LEU A 8 -26.10 -0.96 -11.45
C LEU A 8 -26.07 -1.21 -9.94
N MET A 9 -27.23 -1.36 -9.28
CA MET A 9 -27.30 -1.70 -7.84
C MET A 9 -26.75 -3.11 -7.55
N GLY A 10 -26.86 -4.06 -8.48
CA GLY A 10 -26.24 -5.39 -8.35
C GLY A 10 -24.73 -5.41 -8.59
N LEU A 11 -24.16 -4.34 -9.16
CA LEU A 11 -22.72 -4.15 -9.30
C LEU A 11 -22.11 -3.44 -8.07
N VAL A 12 -22.90 -2.66 -7.34
CA VAL A 12 -22.47 -2.02 -6.09
C VAL A 12 -22.38 -3.09 -5.01
N GLU A 13 -21.23 -3.20 -4.40
CA GLU A 13 -20.95 -4.19 -3.36
C GLU A 13 -21.90 -4.04 -2.17
N ALA A 14 -22.33 -5.17 -1.60
CA ALA A 14 -23.15 -5.21 -0.38
C ALA A 14 -22.48 -4.43 0.77
N ALA A 15 -23.29 -3.93 1.68
CA ALA A 15 -22.85 -3.13 2.82
C ALA A 15 -21.60 -3.72 3.50
N PRO A 16 -20.65 -2.89 3.96
CA PRO A 16 -19.37 -3.34 4.56
C PRO A 16 -19.50 -4.35 5.70
N ARG A 17 -20.68 -4.42 6.32
CA ARG A 17 -21.00 -5.29 7.46
C ARG A 17 -21.36 -6.73 7.08
N VAL A 18 -21.59 -7.02 5.79
CA VAL A 18 -21.92 -8.38 5.35
C VAL A 18 -20.64 -9.20 5.28
N ARG A 19 -20.60 -10.30 6.02
CA ARG A 19 -19.48 -11.26 5.97
C ARG A 19 -19.50 -12.02 4.65
N PRO A 20 -18.37 -12.10 3.92
CA PRO A 20 -18.28 -12.92 2.71
C PRO A 20 -18.53 -14.39 3.01
N SER A 21 -19.24 -15.08 2.13
CA SER A 21 -19.56 -16.50 2.27
C SER A 21 -19.50 -17.23 0.92
N GLY A 22 -19.24 -18.52 0.94
CA GLY A 22 -19.39 -19.44 -0.19
C GLY A 22 -18.80 -18.91 -1.51
N GLN A 23 -19.66 -18.42 -2.39
CA GLN A 23 -19.31 -17.97 -3.76
C GLN A 23 -18.45 -16.69 -3.79
N ASP A 24 -18.40 -15.92 -2.72
CA ASP A 24 -17.58 -14.71 -2.63
C ASP A 24 -16.11 -15.03 -2.35
N LEU A 25 -15.82 -16.25 -1.87
CA LEU A 25 -14.48 -16.62 -1.43
C LEU A 25 -13.54 -16.88 -2.61
N ARG A 26 -12.29 -16.42 -2.46
CA ARG A 26 -11.23 -16.44 -3.48
C ARG A 26 -10.01 -17.23 -2.98
N THR A 27 -9.16 -17.64 -3.92
CA THR A 27 -7.89 -18.33 -3.64
C THR A 27 -6.72 -17.36 -3.55
N TRP A 28 -5.55 -17.85 -3.13
CA TRP A 28 -4.30 -17.11 -3.10
C TRP A 28 -3.92 -16.50 -4.46
N VAL A 29 -4.27 -17.13 -5.59
CA VAL A 29 -4.00 -16.59 -6.94
C VAL A 29 -4.66 -15.23 -7.13
N PHE A 30 -5.92 -15.08 -6.75
CA PHE A 30 -6.63 -13.81 -6.78
C PHE A 30 -5.90 -12.75 -5.95
N PHE A 31 -5.43 -13.12 -4.77
CA PHE A 31 -4.71 -12.22 -3.89
C PHE A 31 -3.37 -11.79 -4.47
N VAL A 32 -2.57 -12.73 -5.01
CA VAL A 32 -1.31 -12.43 -5.72
C VAL A 32 -1.55 -11.47 -6.88
N MET A 33 -2.56 -11.72 -7.72
CA MET A 33 -2.85 -10.84 -8.87
C MET A 33 -3.20 -9.41 -8.43
N ILE A 34 -3.94 -9.23 -7.34
CA ILE A 34 -4.20 -7.89 -6.80
C ILE A 34 -2.89 -7.26 -6.30
N GLN A 35 -2.08 -8.00 -5.52
CA GLN A 35 -0.84 -7.46 -4.97
C GLN A 35 0.16 -7.10 -6.07
N VAL A 36 0.33 -7.95 -7.08
CA VAL A 36 1.18 -7.67 -8.24
C VAL A 36 0.64 -6.45 -9.01
N GLY A 37 -0.67 -6.38 -9.27
CA GLY A 37 -1.28 -5.26 -9.97
C GLY A 37 -1.11 -3.91 -9.25
N VAL A 38 -1.09 -3.93 -7.93
CA VAL A 38 -0.87 -2.73 -7.10
C VAL A 38 0.60 -2.33 -7.05
N THR A 39 1.50 -3.31 -6.99
CA THR A 39 2.95 -3.05 -6.92
C THR A 39 3.53 -2.60 -8.26
N ILE A 40 2.97 -3.04 -9.39
CA ILE A 40 3.40 -2.55 -10.71
C ILE A 40 2.74 -1.19 -10.98
N CYS A 41 3.21 -0.16 -10.32
CA CYS A 41 2.75 1.21 -10.51
C CYS A 41 3.94 2.17 -10.66
N VAL A 42 3.69 3.34 -11.22
CA VAL A 42 4.74 4.33 -11.49
C VAL A 42 5.57 4.70 -10.25
N PRO A 43 4.97 4.95 -9.07
CA PRO A 43 5.75 5.25 -7.87
C PRO A 43 6.72 4.14 -7.45
N VAL A 44 6.32 2.86 -7.58
CA VAL A 44 7.20 1.71 -7.25
C VAL A 44 8.35 1.61 -8.25
N PHE A 45 8.07 1.86 -9.55
CA PHE A 45 9.12 1.93 -10.56
C PHE A 45 10.14 3.02 -10.21
N LEU A 46 9.69 4.25 -9.96
CA LEU A 46 10.56 5.36 -9.59
C LEU A 46 11.35 5.09 -8.30
N LEU A 47 10.70 4.48 -7.29
CA LEU A 47 11.39 4.06 -6.08
C LEU A 47 12.55 3.12 -6.41
N GLY A 48 12.33 2.09 -7.24
CA GLY A 48 13.38 1.17 -7.64
C GLY A 48 14.55 1.87 -8.31
N VAL A 49 14.27 2.76 -9.28
CA VAL A 49 15.29 3.58 -9.97
C VAL A 49 16.08 4.42 -8.99
N GLN A 50 15.41 5.13 -8.07
CA GLN A 50 16.06 5.95 -7.03
C GLN A 50 16.98 5.11 -6.15
N LEU A 51 16.52 3.95 -5.69
CA LEU A 51 17.35 3.05 -4.86
C LEU A 51 18.60 2.57 -5.62
N GLY A 52 18.46 2.22 -6.91
CA GLY A 52 19.59 1.79 -7.76
C GLY A 52 20.61 2.89 -8.02
N ARG A 53 20.20 4.17 -8.04
CA ARG A 53 21.08 5.32 -8.21
C ARG A 53 21.86 5.69 -6.95
N HIS A 54 21.33 5.38 -5.76
CA HIS A 54 21.88 5.81 -4.47
C HIS A 54 22.52 4.67 -3.67
N MET A 55 22.53 3.43 -4.21
CA MET A 55 23.14 2.29 -3.53
C MET A 55 23.75 1.29 -4.53
N PRO A 56 24.89 0.63 -4.20
CA PRO A 56 25.43 -0.47 -4.99
C PRO A 56 24.41 -1.59 -5.21
N TYR A 57 24.27 -2.04 -6.47
CA TYR A 57 23.18 -2.94 -6.87
C TYR A 57 23.08 -4.21 -6.01
N PRO A 58 24.16 -4.97 -5.69
CA PRO A 58 24.06 -6.16 -4.85
C PRO A 58 23.56 -5.87 -3.43
N THR A 59 24.04 -4.78 -2.83
CA THR A 59 23.63 -4.35 -1.48
C THR A 59 22.18 -3.86 -1.49
N MET A 60 21.79 -3.13 -2.55
CA MET A 60 20.41 -2.68 -2.76
C MET A 60 19.45 -3.87 -2.87
N VAL A 61 19.78 -4.91 -3.63
CA VAL A 61 18.96 -6.12 -3.75
C VAL A 61 18.70 -6.74 -2.37
N LEU A 62 19.74 -6.92 -1.55
CA LEU A 62 19.58 -7.47 -0.20
C LEU A 62 18.66 -6.60 0.68
N ALA A 63 18.83 -5.28 0.66
CA ALA A 63 18.02 -4.35 1.44
C ALA A 63 16.55 -4.35 0.96
N VAL A 64 16.32 -4.40 -0.35
CA VAL A 64 14.98 -4.48 -0.96
C VAL A 64 14.27 -5.77 -0.57
N PHE A 65 14.94 -6.92 -0.66
CA PHE A 65 14.34 -8.20 -0.25
C PHE A 65 14.05 -8.25 1.25
N LEU A 66 14.93 -7.70 2.09
CA LEU A 66 14.68 -7.61 3.53
C LEU A 66 13.48 -6.69 3.84
N GLY A 67 13.40 -5.51 3.23
CA GLY A 67 12.26 -4.62 3.38
C GLY A 67 10.95 -5.24 2.92
N ALA A 68 10.98 -5.96 1.79
CA ALA A 68 9.84 -6.70 1.26
C ALA A 68 9.43 -7.87 2.17
N LEU A 69 10.37 -8.55 2.80
CA LEU A 69 10.09 -9.60 3.79
C LEU A 69 9.35 -9.03 5.01
N VAL A 70 9.77 -7.86 5.52
CA VAL A 70 9.06 -7.15 6.60
C VAL A 70 7.62 -6.86 6.19
N VAL A 71 7.41 -6.36 4.96
CA VAL A 71 6.07 -6.13 4.40
C VAL A 71 5.25 -7.42 4.39
N ALA A 72 5.80 -8.52 3.87
CA ALA A 72 5.09 -9.77 3.71
C ALA A 72 4.74 -10.44 5.06
N VAL A 73 5.62 -10.38 6.05
CA VAL A 73 5.37 -10.89 7.41
C VAL A 73 4.22 -10.13 8.07
N LEU A 74 4.28 -8.79 8.03
CA LEU A 74 3.21 -8.00 8.61
C LEU A 74 1.90 -8.15 7.80
N ALA A 75 1.96 -8.18 6.47
CA ALA A 75 0.81 -8.42 5.60
C ALA A 75 0.16 -9.79 5.83
N SER A 76 0.97 -10.82 6.09
CA SER A 76 0.45 -12.12 6.49
C SER A 76 -0.28 -12.02 7.83
N SER A 77 0.32 -11.36 8.82
CA SER A 77 -0.27 -11.22 10.16
C SER A 77 -1.57 -10.42 10.14
N THR A 78 -1.58 -9.24 9.50
CA THR A 78 -2.78 -8.39 9.36
C THR A 78 -3.84 -9.03 8.46
N GLY A 79 -3.41 -9.69 7.39
CA GLY A 79 -4.27 -10.41 6.47
C GLY A 79 -4.98 -11.60 7.13
N LEU A 80 -4.30 -12.35 7.98
CA LEU A 80 -4.92 -13.44 8.76
C LEU A 80 -6.05 -12.92 9.64
N VAL A 81 -5.93 -11.72 10.22
CA VAL A 81 -7.05 -11.10 10.95
C VAL A 81 -8.28 -10.98 10.05
N GLY A 82 -8.12 -10.47 8.82
CA GLY A 82 -9.20 -10.37 7.85
C GLY A 82 -9.81 -11.71 7.48
N THR A 83 -8.97 -12.71 7.25
CA THR A 83 -9.41 -14.07 6.87
C THR A 83 -10.18 -14.77 7.98
N TYR A 84 -9.75 -14.65 9.23
CA TYR A 84 -10.44 -15.27 10.36
C TYR A 84 -11.72 -14.54 10.76
N CYS A 85 -11.70 -13.20 10.79
CA CYS A 85 -12.84 -12.39 11.24
C CYS A 85 -13.89 -12.16 10.16
N ARG A 86 -13.50 -12.25 8.89
CA ARG A 86 -14.36 -11.87 7.74
C ARG A 86 -14.84 -10.41 7.81
N LEU A 87 -14.08 -9.54 8.47
CA LEU A 87 -14.40 -8.13 8.69
C LEU A 87 -13.47 -7.22 7.87
N PRO A 88 -13.97 -6.07 7.39
CA PRO A 88 -13.13 -5.03 6.83
C PRO A 88 -12.30 -4.34 7.92
N THR A 89 -11.20 -3.72 7.52
CA THR A 89 -10.23 -3.07 8.40
C THR A 89 -10.88 -2.11 9.40
N ALA A 90 -11.80 -1.26 8.96
CA ALA A 90 -12.47 -0.31 9.83
C ALA A 90 -13.22 -0.99 11.00
N LEU A 91 -13.80 -2.17 10.78
CA LEU A 91 -14.44 -2.92 11.86
C LEU A 91 -13.43 -3.66 12.75
N VAL A 92 -12.31 -4.14 12.18
CA VAL A 92 -11.18 -4.67 12.95
C VAL A 92 -10.64 -3.59 13.89
N LEU A 93 -10.38 -2.38 13.39
CA LEU A 93 -9.90 -1.25 14.20
C LEU A 93 -10.88 -0.87 15.33
N ARG A 94 -12.18 -0.98 15.09
CA ARG A 94 -13.18 -0.77 16.17
C ARG A 94 -13.09 -1.82 17.27
N LYS A 95 -12.78 -3.07 16.92
CA LYS A 95 -12.54 -4.12 17.93
C LYS A 95 -11.25 -3.86 18.72
N THR A 96 -10.21 -3.35 18.07
CA THR A 96 -8.91 -3.05 18.69
C THR A 96 -8.96 -1.79 19.54
N PHE A 97 -9.28 -0.63 18.95
CA PHE A 97 -9.15 0.70 19.54
C PHE A 97 -10.44 1.20 20.25
N GLY A 98 -11.53 0.44 20.14
CA GLY A 98 -12.86 0.88 20.56
C GLY A 98 -13.63 1.59 19.45
N VAL A 99 -14.91 1.91 19.70
CA VAL A 99 -15.81 2.48 18.68
C VAL A 99 -15.31 3.83 18.17
N VAL A 100 -14.97 4.75 19.08
CA VAL A 100 -14.46 6.09 18.75
C VAL A 100 -12.99 6.01 18.31
N GLY A 101 -12.18 5.25 19.06
CA GLY A 101 -10.76 5.07 18.74
C GLY A 101 -10.55 4.44 17.36
N GLY A 102 -11.36 3.46 16.99
CA GLY A 102 -11.34 2.86 15.64
C GLY A 102 -11.74 3.84 14.54
N ARG A 103 -12.58 4.84 14.81
CA ARG A 103 -12.87 5.92 13.84
C ARG A 103 -11.65 6.80 13.60
N ILE A 104 -10.91 7.15 14.65
CA ILE A 104 -9.70 7.98 14.56
C ILE A 104 -8.64 7.25 13.73
N THR A 105 -8.33 6.00 14.06
CA THR A 105 -7.31 5.22 13.32
C THR A 105 -7.75 4.91 11.88
N THR A 106 -9.04 4.68 11.64
CA THR A 106 -9.57 4.54 10.28
C THR A 106 -9.38 5.82 9.47
N LEU A 107 -9.62 6.99 10.06
CA LEU A 107 -9.43 8.28 9.37
C LEU A 107 -7.95 8.50 8.99
N VAL A 108 -7.01 8.12 9.85
CA VAL A 108 -5.57 8.17 9.56
C VAL A 108 -5.23 7.32 8.33
N LEU A 109 -5.76 6.10 8.25
CA LEU A 109 -5.55 5.23 7.08
C LEU A 109 -6.19 5.81 5.80
N VAL A 110 -7.38 6.36 5.90
CA VAL A 110 -8.08 7.00 4.77
C VAL A 110 -7.30 8.19 4.21
N ILE A 111 -6.78 9.06 5.08
CA ILE A 111 -5.93 10.18 4.65
C ILE A 111 -4.69 9.67 3.90
N SER A 112 -4.09 8.59 4.39
CA SER A 112 -2.92 7.96 3.74
C SER A 112 -3.25 7.39 2.35
N THR A 113 -4.43 6.81 2.17
CA THR A 113 -4.88 6.31 0.84
C THR A 113 -5.16 7.46 -0.14
N PHE A 114 -5.63 8.61 0.35
CA PHE A 114 -5.76 9.82 -0.48
C PHE A 114 -4.39 10.35 -0.93
N GLY A 115 -3.40 10.32 -0.03
CA GLY A 115 -2.01 10.64 -0.38
C GLY A 115 -1.50 9.79 -1.53
N TRP A 116 -1.70 8.48 -1.46
CA TRP A 116 -1.34 7.55 -2.55
C TRP A 116 -2.09 7.83 -3.85
N PHE A 117 -3.40 8.09 -3.79
CA PHE A 117 -4.17 8.45 -4.98
C PHE A 117 -3.63 9.73 -5.62
N GLY A 118 -3.33 10.75 -4.80
CA GLY A 118 -2.76 12.02 -5.25
C GLY A 118 -1.42 11.84 -5.94
N VAL A 119 -0.46 11.17 -5.29
CA VAL A 119 0.88 10.91 -5.84
C VAL A 119 0.81 10.17 -7.17
N GLN A 120 0.03 9.11 -7.26
CA GLN A 120 -0.08 8.33 -8.49
C GLN A 120 -0.74 9.11 -9.63
N THR A 121 -1.77 9.90 -9.32
CA THR A 121 -2.43 10.77 -10.31
C THR A 121 -1.48 11.85 -10.80
N GLU A 122 -0.74 12.51 -9.92
CA GLU A 122 0.24 13.54 -10.26
C GLU A 122 1.36 12.99 -11.15
N LEU A 123 1.93 11.83 -10.78
CA LEU A 123 2.97 11.17 -11.57
C LEU A 123 2.49 10.81 -12.97
N LEU A 124 1.29 10.24 -13.10
CA LEU A 124 0.76 9.93 -14.42
C LEU A 124 0.59 11.19 -15.27
N VAL A 125 0.05 12.27 -14.67
CA VAL A 125 -0.12 13.56 -15.36
C VAL A 125 1.24 14.13 -15.80
N HIS A 126 2.25 14.06 -14.92
CA HIS A 126 3.61 14.50 -15.25
C HIS A 126 4.15 13.77 -16.48
N ASN A 127 4.14 12.44 -16.47
CA ASN A 127 4.63 11.60 -17.58
C ASN A 127 3.83 11.82 -18.88
N VAL A 128 2.50 11.98 -18.80
CA VAL A 128 1.67 12.27 -19.99
C VAL A 128 2.04 13.63 -20.58
N ARG A 129 2.21 14.65 -19.73
CA ARG A 129 2.58 15.99 -20.20
C ARG A 129 3.93 16.03 -20.89
N GLU A 130 4.94 15.37 -20.34
CA GLU A 130 6.27 15.27 -20.99
C GLU A 130 6.16 14.74 -22.42
N VAL A 131 5.39 13.68 -22.65
CA VAL A 131 5.23 13.11 -23.98
C VAL A 131 4.42 14.02 -24.89
N VAL A 132 3.35 14.65 -24.38
CA VAL A 132 2.50 15.55 -25.14
C VAL A 132 3.27 16.80 -25.58
N GLN A 133 4.07 17.39 -24.68
CA GLN A 133 4.91 18.56 -24.95
C GLN A 133 6.05 18.23 -25.93
N ALA A 134 6.73 17.09 -25.73
CA ALA A 134 7.81 16.66 -26.62
C ALA A 134 7.33 16.39 -28.07
N ARG A 135 6.04 16.16 -28.28
CA ARG A 135 5.42 15.93 -29.58
C ARG A 135 4.56 17.09 -30.10
N GLU A 136 4.53 18.20 -29.39
CA GLU A 136 3.75 19.40 -29.76
C GLU A 136 2.27 19.11 -30.06
N LEU A 137 1.66 18.13 -29.37
CA LEU A 137 0.32 17.65 -29.72
C LEU A 137 -0.79 18.62 -29.30
N PHE A 138 -0.74 19.09 -28.06
CA PHE A 138 -1.68 20.06 -27.47
C PHE A 138 -1.17 20.54 -26.12
N ASP A 139 -1.60 21.70 -25.67
CA ASP A 139 -1.29 22.22 -24.33
C ASP A 139 -2.56 22.23 -23.45
N ILE A 140 -2.72 21.19 -22.65
CA ILE A 140 -3.66 21.21 -21.53
C ILE A 140 -2.85 21.54 -20.27
N GLY A 141 -3.18 22.63 -19.62
CA GLY A 141 -2.56 23.02 -18.35
C GLY A 141 -2.61 21.88 -17.33
N ARG A 142 -1.55 21.74 -16.49
CA ARG A 142 -1.43 20.67 -15.47
C ARG A 142 -2.72 20.48 -14.65
N PRO A 143 -3.41 21.53 -14.13
CA PRO A 143 -4.64 21.36 -13.36
C PRO A 143 -5.77 20.70 -14.18
N GLY A 144 -5.96 21.10 -15.43
CA GLY A 144 -7.01 20.54 -16.30
C GLY A 144 -6.79 19.06 -16.58
N LEU A 145 -5.57 18.67 -16.92
CA LEU A 145 -5.22 17.27 -17.16
C LEU A 145 -5.33 16.44 -15.86
N THR A 146 -4.92 16.99 -14.71
CA THR A 146 -5.07 16.33 -13.41
C THR A 146 -6.54 16.07 -13.08
N ALA A 147 -7.42 17.06 -13.34
CA ALA A 147 -8.86 16.88 -13.14
C ALA A 147 -9.45 15.81 -14.05
N ILE A 148 -9.11 15.81 -15.35
CA ILE A 148 -9.60 14.82 -16.32
C ILE A 148 -9.17 13.42 -15.92
N VAL A 149 -7.87 13.21 -15.68
CA VAL A 149 -7.31 11.89 -15.32
C VAL A 149 -7.87 11.40 -14.00
N GLY A 150 -7.89 12.25 -12.98
CA GLY A 150 -8.40 11.90 -11.66
C GLY A 150 -9.91 11.58 -11.67
N LEU A 151 -10.72 12.38 -12.39
CA LEU A 151 -12.16 12.12 -12.54
C LEU A 151 -12.41 10.79 -13.27
N PHE A 152 -11.65 10.50 -14.31
CA PHE A 152 -11.75 9.23 -15.02
C PHE A 152 -11.47 8.05 -14.08
N MET A 153 -10.42 8.11 -13.27
CA MET A 153 -10.07 7.06 -12.30
C MET A 153 -11.14 6.88 -11.21
N CYS A 154 -11.83 7.96 -10.83
CA CYS A 154 -12.93 7.86 -9.86
C CYS A 154 -14.13 7.07 -10.40
N THR A 155 -14.37 7.07 -11.71
CA THR A 155 -15.57 6.43 -12.28
C THR A 155 -15.63 4.93 -12.04
N THR A 156 -14.52 4.23 -12.15
CA THR A 156 -14.44 2.78 -11.96
C THR A 156 -14.45 2.39 -10.48
N ALA A 157 -13.83 3.19 -9.62
CA ALA A 157 -13.88 2.99 -8.17
C ALA A 157 -15.31 3.07 -7.61
N VAL A 158 -16.17 3.91 -8.21
CA VAL A 158 -17.60 4.00 -7.87
C VAL A 158 -18.34 2.69 -8.18
N ILE A 159 -17.96 1.99 -9.27
CA ILE A 159 -18.56 0.72 -9.67
C ILE A 159 -18.22 -0.41 -8.69
N GLY A 160 -17.03 -0.39 -8.08
CA GLY A 160 -16.67 -1.26 -6.96
C GLY A 160 -15.70 -2.40 -7.30
N PHE A 161 -15.41 -3.23 -6.28
CA PHE A 161 -14.36 -4.26 -6.23
C PHE A 161 -14.35 -5.28 -7.39
N ARG A 162 -15.51 -5.62 -7.94
CA ARG A 162 -15.60 -6.59 -9.06
C ARG A 162 -14.93 -6.09 -10.34
N ALA A 163 -14.92 -4.78 -10.57
CA ALA A 163 -14.25 -4.17 -11.70
C ALA A 163 -12.72 -4.21 -11.51
N LEU A 164 -12.23 -3.92 -10.30
CA LEU A 164 -10.81 -3.94 -9.95
C LEU A 164 -10.12 -5.26 -10.33
N GLY A 165 -10.70 -6.40 -9.92
CA GLY A 165 -10.13 -7.71 -10.23
C GLY A 165 -9.97 -7.97 -11.73
N LYS A 166 -10.97 -7.60 -12.54
CA LYS A 166 -10.93 -7.80 -14.01
C LYS A 166 -9.86 -6.95 -14.68
N VAL A 167 -9.73 -5.69 -14.28
CA VAL A 167 -8.73 -4.78 -14.83
C VAL A 167 -7.32 -5.23 -14.44
N ALA A 168 -7.11 -5.67 -13.19
CA ALA A 168 -5.82 -6.22 -12.75
C ALA A 168 -5.41 -7.46 -13.55
N TYR A 169 -6.31 -8.42 -13.77
CA TYR A 169 -6.02 -9.62 -14.57
C TYR A 169 -5.61 -9.29 -16.02
N LEU A 170 -6.19 -8.24 -16.61
CA LEU A 170 -5.84 -7.80 -17.94
C LEU A 170 -4.50 -7.01 -17.95
N ALA A 171 -4.33 -6.10 -17.02
CA ALA A 171 -3.20 -5.17 -17.00
C ALA A 171 -1.87 -5.83 -16.60
N VAL A 172 -1.87 -6.71 -15.59
CA VAL A 172 -0.64 -7.30 -15.02
C VAL A 172 0.27 -7.97 -16.05
N PRO A 173 -0.20 -8.81 -17.01
CA PRO A 173 0.69 -9.38 -18.03
C PRO A 173 1.40 -8.33 -18.89
N PHE A 174 0.68 -7.27 -19.32
CA PHE A 174 1.28 -6.18 -20.09
C PHE A 174 2.29 -5.38 -19.30
N LEU A 175 2.03 -5.15 -18.00
CA LEU A 175 2.92 -4.48 -17.10
C LEU A 175 4.24 -5.24 -16.91
N ILE A 176 4.16 -6.57 -16.77
CA ILE A 176 5.34 -7.43 -16.68
C ILE A 176 6.15 -7.37 -17.98
N LEU A 177 5.49 -7.48 -19.13
CA LEU A 177 6.16 -7.39 -20.42
C LEU A 177 6.84 -6.04 -20.63
N LEU A 178 6.21 -4.95 -20.21
CA LEU A 178 6.76 -3.60 -20.29
C LEU A 178 8.08 -3.46 -19.50
N LEU A 179 8.25 -4.18 -18.41
CA LEU A 179 9.49 -4.18 -17.65
C LEU A 179 10.52 -5.18 -18.23
N CYS A 180 10.08 -6.38 -18.59
CA CYS A 180 10.95 -7.45 -19.05
C CYS A 180 11.61 -7.15 -20.40
N ILE A 181 10.86 -6.59 -21.37
CA ILE A 181 11.39 -6.39 -22.74
C ILE A 181 12.48 -5.31 -22.78
N PRO A 182 12.31 -4.10 -22.20
CA PRO A 182 13.38 -3.12 -22.14
C PRO A 182 14.59 -3.61 -21.33
N LEU A 183 14.34 -4.32 -20.22
CA LEU A 183 15.41 -4.90 -19.42
C LEU A 183 16.25 -5.91 -20.22
N TRP A 184 15.59 -6.83 -20.90
CA TRP A 184 16.28 -7.80 -21.76
C TRP A 184 17.08 -7.13 -22.89
N ARG A 185 16.48 -6.15 -23.59
CA ARG A 185 17.17 -5.40 -24.65
C ARG A 185 18.37 -4.62 -24.12
N GLY A 186 18.20 -3.95 -22.99
CA GLY A 186 19.26 -3.19 -22.36
C GLY A 186 20.42 -4.11 -21.95
N LEU A 187 20.14 -5.22 -21.27
CA LEU A 187 21.17 -6.21 -20.88
C LEU A 187 21.85 -6.86 -22.09
N ALA A 188 21.12 -7.14 -23.16
CA ALA A 188 21.69 -7.67 -24.38
C ALA A 188 22.63 -6.68 -25.08
N ALA A 189 22.38 -5.37 -24.99
CA ALA A 189 23.20 -4.33 -25.60
C ALA A 189 24.41 -3.92 -24.77
N THR A 190 24.27 -3.84 -23.44
CA THR A 190 25.31 -3.26 -22.57
C THR A 190 25.94 -4.26 -21.60
N GLY A 191 25.38 -5.47 -21.48
CA GLY A 191 25.81 -6.49 -20.53
C GLY A 191 25.39 -6.18 -19.09
N VAL A 192 25.67 -7.12 -18.19
CA VAL A 192 25.38 -7.00 -16.76
C VAL A 192 26.27 -5.95 -16.08
N SER A 193 27.46 -5.71 -16.62
CA SER A 193 28.43 -4.72 -16.11
C SER A 193 27.83 -3.32 -16.05
N ALA A 194 27.04 -2.89 -17.05
CA ALA A 194 26.38 -1.59 -17.05
C ALA A 194 25.48 -1.37 -15.82
N MET A 195 24.87 -2.42 -15.31
CA MET A 195 24.05 -2.38 -14.09
C MET A 195 24.92 -2.37 -12.82
N LEU A 196 26.02 -3.16 -12.80
CA LEU A 196 26.88 -3.30 -11.62
C LEU A 196 27.78 -2.09 -11.44
N ASP A 197 28.32 -1.54 -12.55
CA ASP A 197 29.30 -0.46 -12.60
C ASP A 197 28.66 0.93 -12.84
N ALA A 198 27.32 1.02 -12.83
CA ALA A 198 26.60 2.27 -13.03
C ALA A 198 27.10 3.35 -12.08
N GLN A 199 27.30 4.57 -12.61
CA GLN A 199 27.62 5.75 -11.80
C GLN A 199 26.47 6.03 -10.84
N ARG A 200 26.83 6.32 -9.58
CA ARG A 200 25.88 6.59 -8.50
C ARG A 200 25.89 8.04 -8.10
N GLU A 201 24.80 8.50 -7.56
CA GLU A 201 24.68 9.82 -6.97
C GLU A 201 25.63 9.93 -5.76
N PRO A 202 26.14 11.15 -5.47
CA PRO A 202 27.07 11.38 -4.36
C PRO A 202 26.50 10.98 -2.99
N GLU A 203 25.20 11.14 -2.81
CA GLU A 203 24.50 10.74 -1.58
C GLU A 203 24.16 9.26 -1.64
N ILE A 204 24.81 8.45 -0.81
CA ILE A 204 24.59 7.01 -0.73
C ILE A 204 23.59 6.71 0.39
N TYR A 205 22.50 6.03 0.05
CA TYR A 205 21.53 5.57 1.03
C TYR A 205 22.10 4.45 1.89
N SER A 206 21.87 4.53 3.21
CA SER A 206 22.25 3.45 4.11
C SER A 206 21.34 2.21 3.92
N PHE A 207 21.87 1.03 4.25
CA PHE A 207 21.12 -0.23 4.16
C PHE A 207 19.78 -0.17 4.91
N GLY A 208 19.79 0.29 6.17
CA GLY A 208 18.59 0.42 6.99
C GLY A 208 17.60 1.46 6.45
N PHE A 209 18.08 2.56 5.86
CA PHE A 209 17.24 3.53 5.19
C PHE A 209 16.47 2.89 4.03
N VAL A 210 17.13 2.11 3.17
CA VAL A 210 16.49 1.41 2.06
C VAL A 210 15.46 0.40 2.57
N VAL A 211 15.77 -0.38 3.62
CA VAL A 211 14.81 -1.28 4.27
C VAL A 211 13.58 -0.50 4.76
N SER A 212 13.78 0.66 5.38
CA SER A 212 12.69 1.52 5.86
C SER A 212 11.81 2.06 4.74
N VAL A 213 12.41 2.58 3.68
CA VAL A 213 11.65 3.16 2.56
C VAL A 213 10.88 2.09 1.80
N VAL A 214 11.51 0.94 1.53
CA VAL A 214 10.86 -0.21 0.87
C VAL A 214 9.71 -0.73 1.71
N SER A 215 9.92 -0.96 3.00
CA SER A 215 8.82 -1.40 3.88
C SER A 215 7.75 -0.32 4.02
N GLY A 216 8.13 0.93 4.26
CA GLY A 216 7.22 2.08 4.41
C GLY A 216 6.30 2.29 3.22
N SER A 217 6.82 2.10 2.01
CA SER A 217 6.06 2.30 0.78
C SER A 217 4.81 1.41 0.66
N TYR A 218 4.75 0.29 1.37
CA TYR A 218 3.62 -0.65 1.33
C TYR A 218 2.77 -0.67 2.62
N MET A 219 3.13 0.11 3.65
CA MET A 219 2.50 0.00 4.98
C MET A 219 1.02 0.36 5.01
N VAL A 220 0.55 1.27 4.16
CA VAL A 220 -0.90 1.53 4.04
C VAL A 220 -1.62 0.27 3.55
N GLY A 221 -1.13 -0.36 2.48
CA GLY A 221 -1.70 -1.60 1.96
C GLY A 221 -1.70 -2.74 2.99
N VAL A 222 -0.63 -2.84 3.80
CA VAL A 222 -0.53 -3.82 4.90
C VAL A 222 -1.55 -3.54 6.01
N ALA A 223 -1.72 -2.27 6.39
CA ALA A 223 -2.65 -1.91 7.46
C ALA A 223 -4.12 -2.10 7.06
N VAL A 224 -4.44 -2.02 5.75
CA VAL A 224 -5.79 -2.25 5.21
C VAL A 224 -5.97 -3.65 4.60
N MET A 225 -5.04 -4.56 4.84
CA MET A 225 -5.06 -5.92 4.31
C MET A 225 -6.36 -6.70 4.58
N PRO A 226 -7.03 -6.55 5.74
CA PRO A 226 -8.31 -7.20 6.00
C PRO A 226 -9.41 -6.90 4.97
N ASP A 227 -9.38 -5.74 4.30
CA ASP A 227 -10.38 -5.36 3.30
C ASP A 227 -10.40 -6.31 2.11
N ILE A 228 -9.25 -6.91 1.77
CA ILE A 228 -9.09 -7.88 0.68
C ILE A 228 -9.13 -9.31 1.22
N THR A 229 -8.37 -9.58 2.29
CA THR A 229 -8.19 -10.97 2.78
C THR A 229 -9.43 -11.56 3.43
N ARG A 230 -10.41 -10.74 3.83
CA ARG A 230 -11.73 -11.23 4.27
C ARG A 230 -12.43 -12.10 3.21
N PHE A 231 -12.05 -11.97 1.93
CA PHE A 231 -12.57 -12.78 0.83
C PHE A 231 -11.73 -14.04 0.54
N LEU A 232 -10.63 -14.29 1.24
CA LEU A 232 -9.82 -15.48 1.00
C LEU A 232 -10.42 -16.73 1.66
N ARG A 233 -10.29 -17.90 1.03
CA ARG A 233 -10.89 -19.14 1.48
C ARG A 233 -10.27 -19.63 2.78
N SER A 234 -8.95 -19.50 2.91
CA SER A 234 -8.19 -20.12 4.00
C SER A 234 -7.05 -19.23 4.49
N PRO A 235 -6.55 -19.47 5.72
CA PRO A 235 -5.32 -18.85 6.22
C PRO A 235 -4.11 -19.13 5.30
N THR A 236 -4.04 -20.32 4.73
CA THR A 236 -2.98 -20.72 3.79
C THR A 236 -3.00 -19.85 2.53
N ASP A 237 -4.20 -19.54 1.99
CA ASP A 237 -4.32 -18.63 0.85
C ASP A 237 -3.79 -17.24 1.18
N THR A 238 -3.98 -16.77 2.42
CA THR A 238 -3.48 -15.48 2.88
C THR A 238 -1.97 -15.44 2.93
N VAL A 239 -1.36 -16.44 3.60
CA VAL A 239 0.11 -16.51 3.77
C VAL A 239 0.79 -16.74 2.42
N ALA A 240 0.29 -17.69 1.61
CA ALA A 240 0.85 -17.95 0.29
C ALA A 240 0.77 -16.73 -0.64
N GLY A 241 -0.38 -16.04 -0.64
CA GLY A 241 -0.57 -14.84 -1.46
C GLY A 241 0.33 -13.68 -1.02
N ALA A 242 0.51 -13.46 0.28
CA ALA A 242 1.43 -12.46 0.81
C ALA A 242 2.89 -12.83 0.51
N ALA A 243 3.28 -14.08 0.72
CA ALA A 243 4.63 -14.55 0.44
C ALA A 243 4.99 -14.39 -1.04
N ILE A 244 4.15 -14.84 -1.96
CA ILE A 244 4.44 -14.74 -3.40
C ILE A 244 4.33 -13.28 -3.89
N GLY A 245 3.26 -12.57 -3.54
CA GLY A 245 3.01 -11.21 -4.02
C GLY A 245 4.00 -10.18 -3.45
N LEU A 246 4.33 -10.29 -2.17
CA LEU A 246 5.07 -9.26 -1.45
C LEU A 246 6.53 -9.65 -1.12
N SER A 247 6.87 -10.93 -0.93
CA SER A 247 8.28 -11.31 -0.72
C SER A 247 9.02 -11.66 -2.01
N ILE A 248 8.30 -11.91 -3.12
CA ILE A 248 8.92 -12.29 -4.39
C ILE A 248 8.62 -11.25 -5.46
N ALA A 249 7.35 -11.05 -5.84
CA ALA A 249 7.02 -10.19 -6.97
C ALA A 249 7.37 -8.71 -6.71
N TYR A 250 7.05 -8.19 -5.53
CA TYR A 250 7.34 -6.79 -5.20
C TYR A 250 8.83 -6.45 -5.21
N PRO A 251 9.74 -7.18 -4.51
CA PRO A 251 11.17 -6.89 -4.57
C PRO A 251 11.76 -7.11 -5.96
N LEU A 252 11.29 -8.10 -6.74
CA LEU A 252 11.74 -8.28 -8.12
C LEU A 252 11.42 -7.06 -8.98
N LEU A 253 10.23 -6.46 -8.83
CA LEU A 253 9.86 -5.25 -9.55
C LEU A 253 10.77 -4.07 -9.22
N LEU A 254 11.09 -3.86 -7.94
CA LEU A 254 12.03 -2.82 -7.51
C LEU A 254 13.43 -3.05 -8.10
N CYS A 255 13.93 -4.28 -8.06
CA CYS A 255 15.24 -4.63 -8.63
C CYS A 255 15.29 -4.46 -10.15
N MET A 256 14.23 -4.87 -10.86
CA MET A 256 14.12 -4.66 -12.31
C MET A 256 14.08 -3.18 -12.67
N SER A 257 13.35 -2.38 -11.90
CA SER A 257 13.28 -0.93 -12.10
C SER A 257 14.62 -0.26 -11.84
N ALA A 258 15.35 -0.68 -10.80
CA ALA A 258 16.70 -0.21 -10.50
C ALA A 258 17.67 -0.56 -11.64
N ALA A 259 17.59 -1.78 -12.17
CA ALA A 259 18.40 -2.20 -13.30
C ALA A 259 18.11 -1.38 -14.57
N LEU A 260 16.84 -1.10 -14.87
CA LEU A 260 16.45 -0.23 -15.98
C LEU A 260 17.04 1.18 -15.83
N GLY A 261 16.91 1.78 -14.64
CA GLY A 261 17.51 3.09 -14.35
C GLY A 261 19.01 3.12 -14.56
N ALA A 262 19.73 2.07 -14.14
CA ALA A 262 21.18 1.94 -14.31
C ALA A 262 21.57 1.75 -15.78
N ILE A 263 20.93 0.83 -16.50
CA ILE A 263 21.24 0.49 -17.91
C ILE A 263 20.99 1.67 -18.85
N TYR A 264 19.88 2.39 -18.65
CA TYR A 264 19.52 3.53 -19.50
C TYR A 264 20.06 4.87 -18.96
N ALA A 265 20.78 4.85 -17.84
CA ALA A 265 21.37 6.02 -17.19
C ALA A 265 20.36 7.19 -17.01
N SER A 266 19.14 6.85 -16.58
CA SER A 266 18.07 7.83 -16.38
C SER A 266 17.25 7.54 -15.11
N GLY A 267 16.79 8.61 -14.46
CA GLY A 267 15.83 8.57 -13.36
C GLY A 267 14.39 8.68 -13.80
N ASP A 268 14.15 8.97 -15.07
CA ASP A 268 12.84 9.23 -15.64
C ASP A 268 12.30 8.04 -16.43
N LEU A 269 11.05 7.64 -16.16
CA LEU A 269 10.43 6.49 -16.81
C LEU A 269 10.16 6.73 -18.30
N VAL A 270 9.74 7.94 -18.66
CA VAL A 270 9.45 8.30 -20.05
C VAL A 270 10.72 8.28 -20.87
N GLU A 271 11.81 8.82 -20.32
CA GLU A 271 13.12 8.79 -20.97
C GLU A 271 13.66 7.37 -21.14
N ILE A 272 13.57 6.52 -20.09
CA ILE A 272 13.96 5.09 -20.19
C ILE A 272 13.17 4.40 -21.29
N MET A 273 11.85 4.59 -21.33
CA MET A 273 11.00 3.96 -22.34
C MET A 273 11.20 4.54 -23.75
N SER A 274 11.55 5.83 -23.84
CA SER A 274 11.93 6.46 -25.11
C SER A 274 13.20 5.86 -25.68
N ARG A 275 14.25 5.77 -24.88
CA ARG A 275 15.53 5.14 -25.28
C ARG A 275 15.36 3.66 -25.61
N ALA A 276 14.45 2.96 -24.94
CA ALA A 276 14.08 1.58 -25.23
C ALA A 276 13.19 1.42 -26.48
N GLY A 277 12.66 2.51 -27.06
CA GLY A 277 11.75 2.48 -28.22
C GLY A 277 10.28 2.14 -27.90
N PHE A 278 9.83 2.34 -26.65
CA PHE A 278 8.51 1.90 -26.16
C PHE A 278 7.63 3.02 -25.57
N VAL A 279 7.81 4.28 -25.94
CA VAL A 279 7.09 5.42 -25.34
C VAL A 279 5.57 5.25 -25.32
N VAL A 280 4.96 4.95 -26.48
CA VAL A 280 3.49 4.85 -26.60
C VAL A 280 2.94 3.64 -25.85
N PRO A 281 3.47 2.42 -26.02
CA PRO A 281 3.07 1.30 -25.17
C PRO A 281 3.28 1.56 -23.68
N ALA A 282 4.38 2.25 -23.30
CA ALA A 282 4.65 2.59 -21.91
C ALA A 282 3.59 3.49 -21.32
N LEU A 283 3.20 4.57 -22.00
CA LEU A 283 2.14 5.47 -21.52
C LEU A 283 0.81 4.73 -21.32
N PHE A 284 0.43 3.87 -22.25
CA PHE A 284 -0.79 3.06 -22.13
C PHE A 284 -0.73 2.14 -20.89
N VAL A 285 0.40 1.48 -20.70
CA VAL A 285 0.60 0.56 -19.59
C VAL A 285 0.70 1.31 -18.25
N MET A 286 1.38 2.46 -18.22
CA MET A 286 1.42 3.34 -17.05
C MET A 286 0.01 3.83 -16.65
N PHE A 287 -0.80 4.20 -17.63
CA PHE A 287 -2.19 4.57 -17.40
C PHE A 287 -2.98 3.42 -16.77
N LEU A 288 -2.87 2.21 -17.33
CA LEU A 288 -3.51 1.02 -16.77
C LEU A 288 -3.02 0.70 -15.34
N ALA A 289 -1.72 0.81 -15.10
CA ALA A 289 -1.10 0.57 -13.80
C ALA A 289 -1.61 1.54 -12.75
N THR A 290 -1.57 2.84 -13.07
CA THR A 290 -2.05 3.90 -12.17
C THR A 290 -3.55 3.76 -11.93
N TRP A 291 -4.32 3.45 -12.97
CA TRP A 291 -5.76 3.22 -12.87
C TRP A 291 -6.09 2.07 -11.91
N THR A 292 -5.49 0.89 -12.10
CA THR A 292 -5.77 -0.28 -11.24
C THR A 292 -5.37 -0.03 -9.79
N SER A 293 -4.25 0.64 -9.57
CA SER A 293 -3.74 0.97 -8.24
C SER A 293 -4.61 2.03 -7.55
N ASN A 294 -5.03 3.06 -8.27
CA ASN A 294 -5.91 4.10 -7.74
C ASN A 294 -7.34 3.62 -7.49
N ASP A 295 -7.86 2.70 -8.30
CA ASP A 295 -9.13 2.02 -8.02
C ASP A 295 -9.11 1.32 -6.66
N LYS A 296 -7.99 0.62 -6.35
CA LYS A 296 -7.81 -0.01 -5.03
C LYS A 296 -7.78 1.02 -3.92
N ASN A 297 -7.00 2.10 -4.06
CA ASN A 297 -6.89 3.15 -3.05
C ASN A 297 -8.27 3.78 -2.74
N LEU A 298 -9.03 4.13 -3.76
CA LEU A 298 -10.39 4.69 -3.59
C LEU A 298 -11.38 3.67 -3.05
N TYR A 299 -11.28 2.40 -3.44
CA TYR A 299 -12.10 1.32 -2.89
C TYR A 299 -11.89 1.20 -1.38
N GLU A 300 -10.65 1.11 -0.91
CA GLU A 300 -10.31 0.97 0.50
C GLU A 300 -10.71 2.22 1.30
N ALA A 301 -10.46 3.42 0.76
CA ALA A 301 -10.89 4.67 1.35
C ALA A 301 -12.42 4.74 1.49
N SER A 302 -13.15 4.46 0.41
CA SER A 302 -14.61 4.53 0.40
C SER A 302 -15.26 3.49 1.31
N LEU A 303 -14.69 2.28 1.38
CA LEU A 303 -15.15 1.22 2.27
C LEU A 303 -15.01 1.66 3.73
N SER A 304 -13.85 2.20 4.08
CA SER A 304 -13.54 2.69 5.41
C SER A 304 -14.42 3.89 5.81
N LEU A 305 -14.53 4.91 4.95
CA LEU A 305 -15.38 6.08 5.17
C LEU A 305 -16.87 5.72 5.28
N SER A 306 -17.37 4.77 4.49
CA SER A 306 -18.75 4.32 4.58
C SER A 306 -19.09 3.68 5.94
N THR A 307 -18.09 3.17 6.66
CA THR A 307 -18.27 2.70 8.04
C THR A 307 -18.32 3.84 9.06
N LEU A 308 -17.67 4.98 8.75
CA LEU A 308 -17.67 6.18 9.59
C LEU A 308 -18.93 7.02 9.41
N ILE A 309 -19.38 7.15 8.15
CA ILE A 309 -20.51 8.02 7.76
C ILE A 309 -21.55 7.18 7.02
N PRO A 310 -22.31 6.31 7.71
CA PRO A 310 -23.22 5.37 7.07
C PRO A 310 -24.44 6.03 6.42
N VAL A 311 -24.67 7.31 6.69
CA VAL A 311 -25.81 8.10 6.12
C VAL A 311 -25.56 8.47 4.66
N ILE A 312 -24.27 8.57 4.23
CA ILE A 312 -23.90 8.93 2.87
C ILE A 312 -23.76 7.67 2.02
N PRO A 313 -24.39 7.61 0.83
CA PRO A 313 -24.26 6.45 -0.03
C PRO A 313 -22.81 6.29 -0.51
N ARG A 314 -22.32 5.05 -0.61
CA ARG A 314 -20.92 4.73 -0.91
C ARG A 314 -20.37 5.41 -2.17
N TRP A 315 -21.19 5.51 -3.24
CA TRP A 315 -20.76 6.18 -4.47
C TRP A 315 -20.40 7.67 -4.24
N ALA A 316 -21.15 8.37 -3.39
CA ALA A 316 -20.88 9.77 -3.06
C ALA A 316 -19.63 9.90 -2.18
N VAL A 317 -19.43 8.97 -1.23
CA VAL A 317 -18.21 8.88 -0.43
C VAL A 317 -16.99 8.65 -1.33
N THR A 318 -17.11 7.75 -2.32
CA THR A 318 -16.03 7.47 -3.29
C THR A 318 -15.71 8.71 -4.14
N ALA A 319 -16.73 9.43 -4.61
CA ALA A 319 -16.55 10.65 -5.40
C ALA A 319 -15.86 11.75 -4.58
N LEU A 320 -16.26 11.94 -3.31
CA LEU A 320 -15.62 12.91 -2.40
C LEU A 320 -14.16 12.52 -2.11
N ALA A 321 -13.89 11.24 -1.88
CA ALA A 321 -12.55 10.71 -1.69
C ALA A 321 -11.66 10.96 -2.90
N GLY A 322 -12.17 10.68 -4.09
CA GLY A 322 -11.48 10.95 -5.34
C GLY A 322 -11.21 12.45 -5.57
N ALA A 323 -12.19 13.30 -5.30
CA ALA A 323 -12.01 14.75 -5.37
C ALA A 323 -10.90 15.25 -4.42
N ALA A 324 -10.87 14.75 -3.17
CA ALA A 324 -9.81 15.08 -2.22
C ALA A 324 -8.43 14.65 -2.73
N GLY A 325 -8.32 13.45 -3.30
CA GLY A 325 -7.06 12.96 -3.89
C GLY A 325 -6.62 13.76 -5.12
N VAL A 326 -7.56 14.19 -5.97
CA VAL A 326 -7.27 15.09 -7.10
C VAL A 326 -6.74 16.45 -6.60
N CYS A 327 -7.34 17.02 -5.56
CA CYS A 327 -6.85 18.26 -4.95
C CYS A 327 -5.41 18.09 -4.43
N LEU A 328 -5.09 16.98 -3.78
CA LEU A 328 -3.72 16.69 -3.34
C LEU A 328 -2.73 16.58 -4.51
N ALA A 329 -3.14 15.95 -5.63
CA ALA A 329 -2.33 15.90 -6.84
C ALA A 329 -2.09 17.30 -7.45
N MET A 330 -3.07 18.21 -7.36
CA MET A 330 -2.93 19.58 -7.86
C MET A 330 -1.95 20.42 -7.02
N VAL A 331 -1.84 20.13 -5.71
CA VAL A 331 -0.95 20.84 -4.78
C VAL A 331 0.51 20.41 -4.91
N GLY A 332 0.81 19.25 -5.55
CA GLY A 332 2.18 18.79 -5.75
C GLY A 332 2.67 17.86 -4.62
N ILE A 333 1.85 16.91 -4.20
CA ILE A 333 2.21 15.95 -3.14
C ILE A 333 3.45 15.09 -3.49
N PHE A 334 3.72 14.91 -4.79
CA PHE A 334 4.82 14.09 -5.26
C PHE A 334 6.21 14.67 -4.90
N ASP A 335 6.35 15.99 -4.80
CA ASP A 335 7.62 16.63 -4.43
C ASP A 335 8.15 16.14 -3.06
N HIS A 336 7.26 15.60 -2.21
CA HIS A 336 7.58 15.06 -0.89
C HIS A 336 7.46 13.52 -0.84
N PHE A 337 7.57 12.82 -1.98
CA PHE A 337 7.28 11.39 -2.09
C PHE A 337 8.08 10.52 -1.12
N ILE A 338 9.40 10.64 -1.10
CA ILE A 338 10.26 9.82 -0.19
C ILE A 338 9.94 10.10 1.27
N LEU A 339 9.73 11.38 1.63
CA LEU A 339 9.34 11.77 2.97
C LEU A 339 7.98 11.15 3.35
N MET A 340 7.01 11.17 2.42
CA MET A 340 5.72 10.50 2.62
C MET A 340 5.91 9.01 2.92
N LEU A 341 6.76 8.28 2.17
CA LEU A 341 7.01 6.86 2.41
C LEU A 341 7.58 6.58 3.81
N ILE A 342 8.50 7.43 4.27
CA ILE A 342 9.08 7.33 5.62
C ILE A 342 7.99 7.55 6.67
N PHE A 343 7.17 8.62 6.53
CA PHE A 343 6.08 8.87 7.46
C PHE A 343 5.05 7.75 7.46
N LEU A 344 4.68 7.20 6.31
CA LEU A 344 3.79 6.03 6.25
C LEU A 344 4.40 4.83 7.01
N GLY A 345 5.71 4.62 6.88
CA GLY A 345 6.43 3.59 7.63
C GLY A 345 6.35 3.79 9.14
N VAL A 346 6.58 5.00 9.61
CA VAL A 346 6.64 5.32 11.05
C VAL A 346 5.26 5.42 11.70
N PHE A 347 4.25 6.01 11.03
CA PHE A 347 2.94 6.24 11.63
C PHE A 347 1.92 5.14 11.35
N ILE A 348 1.97 4.52 10.16
CA ILE A 348 0.95 3.56 9.73
C ILE A 348 1.33 2.12 10.10
N SER A 349 2.61 1.73 9.97
CA SER A 349 3.03 0.37 10.30
C SER A 349 2.68 -0.05 11.72
N PRO A 350 2.78 0.84 12.75
CA PRO A 350 2.39 0.50 14.11
C PRO A 350 0.90 0.22 14.28
N ILE A 351 0.01 0.84 13.49
CA ILE A 351 -1.44 0.53 13.55
C ILE A 351 -1.67 -0.94 13.18
N GLY A 352 -1.05 -1.39 12.07
CA GLY A 352 -1.11 -2.78 11.62
C GLY A 352 -0.56 -3.75 12.65
N ALA A 353 0.61 -3.42 13.21
CA ALA A 353 1.28 -4.23 14.23
C ALA A 353 0.45 -4.37 15.52
N VAL A 354 -0.15 -3.27 15.98
CA VAL A 354 -1.00 -3.24 17.19
C VAL A 354 -2.22 -4.14 17.04
N TYR A 355 -3.02 -3.97 15.97
CA TYR A 355 -4.23 -4.78 15.86
C TYR A 355 -3.92 -6.24 15.55
N ALA A 356 -2.84 -6.54 14.82
CA ALA A 356 -2.41 -7.91 14.60
C ALA A 356 -1.98 -8.57 15.92
N ALA A 357 -1.14 -7.91 16.73
CA ALA A 357 -0.73 -8.40 18.04
C ALA A 357 -1.93 -8.59 18.99
N ASP A 358 -2.84 -7.62 19.05
CA ASP A 358 -4.06 -7.70 19.86
C ASP A 358 -4.95 -8.88 19.45
N PHE A 359 -5.13 -9.09 18.14
CA PHE A 359 -5.90 -10.22 17.61
C PHE A 359 -5.33 -11.58 18.06
N TRP A 360 -4.03 -11.78 17.93
CA TRP A 360 -3.44 -13.08 18.30
C TRP A 360 -3.56 -13.39 19.79
N ILE A 361 -3.64 -12.36 20.65
CA ILE A 361 -3.83 -12.53 22.10
C ILE A 361 -5.31 -12.68 22.46
N HIS A 362 -6.21 -11.96 21.77
CA HIS A 362 -7.64 -11.88 22.11
C HIS A 362 -8.55 -12.34 20.95
N ARG A 363 -8.18 -13.35 20.20
CA ARG A 363 -8.83 -13.81 18.99
C ARG A 363 -10.35 -13.99 19.12
N ARG A 364 -10.83 -14.53 20.26
CA ARG A 364 -12.27 -14.73 20.52
C ARG A 364 -13.08 -13.43 20.42
N THR A 365 -12.58 -12.35 20.97
CA THR A 365 -13.24 -11.02 20.94
C THR A 365 -13.46 -10.49 19.52
N TYR A 366 -12.56 -10.85 18.59
CA TYR A 366 -12.68 -10.42 17.19
C TYR A 366 -13.66 -11.28 16.38
N ILE A 367 -13.72 -12.55 16.66
CA ILE A 367 -14.58 -13.50 15.94
C ILE A 367 -16.03 -13.38 16.41
N ASP A 368 -16.25 -13.10 17.68
CA ASP A 368 -17.57 -12.92 18.26
C ASP A 368 -18.24 -11.65 17.74
N PRO A 369 -19.42 -11.77 17.04
CA PRO A 369 -20.17 -10.63 16.53
C PRO A 369 -20.71 -9.73 17.66
N ASP A 370 -21.08 -10.33 18.79
CA ASP A 370 -21.77 -9.69 19.91
C ASP A 370 -20.80 -9.12 20.95
N ALA A 371 -19.49 -9.37 20.80
CA ALA A 371 -18.48 -8.84 21.71
C ALA A 371 -18.54 -7.32 21.79
N HIS A 372 -18.86 -6.83 23.00
CA HIS A 372 -18.96 -5.41 23.26
C HIS A 372 -17.63 -4.69 23.02
N SER A 373 -17.68 -3.57 22.31
CA SER A 373 -16.53 -2.69 22.09
C SER A 373 -16.75 -1.38 22.85
N PRO A 374 -15.92 -1.05 23.85
CA PRO A 374 -16.04 0.22 24.57
C PRO A 374 -15.80 1.41 23.62
N ALA A 375 -16.11 2.62 24.07
CA ALA A 375 -15.90 3.82 23.26
C ALA A 375 -14.43 3.98 22.84
N VAL A 376 -13.51 3.83 23.79
CA VAL A 376 -12.06 3.91 23.56
C VAL A 376 -11.37 2.81 24.36
N ARG A 377 -10.36 2.18 23.76
CA ARG A 377 -9.40 1.29 24.42
C ARG A 377 -8.05 1.99 24.47
N ILE A 378 -7.56 2.34 25.64
CA ILE A 378 -6.32 3.13 25.82
C ILE A 378 -5.07 2.30 25.44
N ALA A 379 -5.01 1.03 25.84
CA ALA A 379 -3.85 0.17 25.62
C ALA A 379 -3.33 0.16 24.17
N PRO A 380 -4.16 -0.02 23.11
CA PRO A 380 -3.72 0.06 21.73
C PRO A 380 -3.17 1.44 21.34
N PHE A 381 -3.71 2.53 21.87
CA PHE A 381 -3.18 3.88 21.63
C PHE A 381 -1.80 4.10 22.26
N VAL A 382 -1.60 3.59 23.46
CA VAL A 382 -0.29 3.61 24.12
C VAL A 382 0.73 2.82 23.29
N ALA A 383 0.37 1.62 22.88
CA ALA A 383 1.24 0.79 22.04
C ALA A 383 1.55 1.45 20.70
N TRP A 384 0.55 2.06 20.04
CA TRP A 384 0.75 2.85 18.82
C TRP A 384 1.68 4.03 19.06
N GLY A 385 1.46 4.80 20.13
CA GLY A 385 2.29 5.94 20.51
C GLY A 385 3.74 5.56 20.81
N VAL A 386 3.97 4.43 21.49
CA VAL A 386 5.32 3.88 21.73
C VAL A 386 6.01 3.55 20.40
N GLY A 387 5.32 2.89 19.48
CA GLY A 387 5.88 2.57 18.16
C GLY A 387 6.23 3.82 17.37
N VAL A 388 5.31 4.79 17.26
CA VAL A 388 5.55 6.06 16.57
C VAL A 388 6.68 6.83 17.24
N GLY A 389 6.68 6.93 18.56
CA GLY A 389 7.74 7.62 19.33
C GLY A 389 9.11 6.99 19.10
N LEU A 390 9.20 5.67 19.08
CA LEU A 390 10.46 4.95 18.81
C LEU A 390 10.93 5.19 17.37
N GLY A 391 10.02 5.09 16.40
CA GLY A 391 10.34 5.36 15.00
C GLY A 391 10.82 6.79 14.76
N LEU A 392 10.17 7.79 15.38
CA LEU A 392 10.63 9.18 15.31
C LEU A 392 11.96 9.41 16.02
N ALA A 393 12.20 8.75 17.15
CA ALA A 393 13.44 8.85 17.92
C ALA A 393 14.65 8.29 17.13
N THR A 394 14.45 7.23 16.35
CA THR A 394 15.49 6.59 15.53
C THR A 394 15.60 7.18 14.12
N LEU A 395 14.58 7.91 13.63
CA LEU A 395 14.60 8.57 12.33
C LEU A 395 15.61 9.73 12.32
N PRO A 396 16.54 9.80 11.34
CA PRO A 396 17.52 10.89 11.25
C PRO A 396 16.88 12.28 11.15
N LYS A 397 17.54 13.29 11.71
CA LYS A 397 17.10 14.70 11.64
C LYS A 397 16.96 15.20 10.20
N ALA A 398 17.82 14.77 9.30
CA ALA A 398 17.74 15.10 7.88
C ALA A 398 16.43 14.64 7.22
N SER A 399 15.76 13.63 7.80
CA SER A 399 14.45 13.12 7.37
C SER A 399 13.32 13.56 8.30
N TYR A 400 13.47 14.70 9.00
CA TYR A 400 12.51 15.26 9.95
C TYR A 400 12.24 14.39 11.18
N GLY A 401 13.13 13.47 11.52
CA GLY A 401 13.10 12.72 12.77
C GLY A 401 13.79 13.45 13.93
N LEU A 402 13.83 12.81 15.10
CA LEU A 402 14.52 13.33 16.27
C LEU A 402 16.01 12.97 16.28
N GLY A 403 16.39 11.85 15.66
CA GLY A 403 17.79 11.39 15.58
C GLY A 403 18.46 11.26 16.94
N LEU A 404 17.75 10.70 17.93
CA LEU A 404 18.24 10.60 19.32
C LEU A 404 19.25 9.45 19.47
N PHE A 405 19.01 8.34 18.78
CA PHE A 405 19.85 7.15 18.78
C PHE A 405 19.57 6.27 17.57
N GLU A 406 20.48 5.35 17.28
CA GLU A 406 20.31 4.32 16.23
C GLU A 406 19.97 2.97 16.91
N LEU A 407 18.91 2.28 16.46
CA LEU A 407 18.55 0.94 16.93
C LEU A 407 18.79 -0.09 15.82
N SER A 408 17.85 -0.24 14.87
CA SER A 408 18.03 -1.14 13.72
C SER A 408 18.58 -0.41 12.48
N ARG A 409 18.73 0.90 12.52
CA ARG A 409 18.97 1.80 11.38
C ARG A 409 17.82 1.79 10.35
N ALA A 410 16.70 1.18 10.70
CA ALA A 410 15.49 1.08 9.90
C ALA A 410 14.28 1.60 10.71
N PRO A 411 14.02 2.91 10.77
CA PRO A 411 13.00 3.52 11.62
C PRO A 411 11.60 2.92 11.46
N THR A 412 11.22 2.50 10.25
CA THR A 412 9.95 1.78 10.03
C THR A 412 9.89 0.46 10.80
N LEU A 413 10.99 -0.28 10.83
CA LEU A 413 11.08 -1.54 11.58
C LEU A 413 11.06 -1.28 13.09
N ASP A 414 11.75 -0.24 13.55
CA ASP A 414 11.77 0.16 14.95
C ASP A 414 10.36 0.54 15.43
N ALA A 415 9.63 1.34 14.64
CA ALA A 415 8.26 1.73 14.91
C ALA A 415 7.31 0.52 15.00
N LEU A 416 7.40 -0.38 14.02
CA LEU A 416 6.58 -1.58 13.93
C LEU A 416 6.81 -2.52 15.13
N LEU A 417 8.08 -2.85 15.40
CA LEU A 417 8.44 -3.76 16.48
C LEU A 417 8.15 -3.14 17.84
N GLY A 418 8.44 -1.85 18.03
CA GLY A 418 8.10 -1.12 19.24
C GLY A 418 6.61 -1.18 19.57
N ALA A 419 5.76 -0.96 18.58
CA ALA A 419 4.31 -1.05 18.76
C ALA A 419 3.83 -2.47 19.07
N ALA A 420 4.32 -3.47 18.33
CA ALA A 420 3.95 -4.86 18.54
C ALA A 420 4.36 -5.34 19.94
N LEU A 421 5.61 -5.09 20.34
CA LEU A 421 6.14 -5.48 21.65
C LEU A 421 5.43 -4.77 22.79
N ALA A 422 5.17 -3.45 22.65
CA ALA A 422 4.39 -2.70 23.64
C ALA A 422 2.99 -3.27 23.81
N MET A 423 2.30 -3.60 22.69
CA MET A 423 0.96 -4.20 22.75
C MET A 423 0.97 -5.57 23.45
N ILE A 424 1.93 -6.42 23.09
CA ILE A 424 2.12 -7.72 23.74
C ILE A 424 2.38 -7.57 25.23
N ALA A 425 3.33 -6.68 25.61
CA ALA A 425 3.69 -6.46 27.00
C ALA A 425 2.49 -5.96 27.83
N ILE A 426 1.74 -4.97 27.32
CA ILE A 426 0.55 -4.45 28.00
C ILE A 426 -0.48 -5.56 28.19
N ARG A 427 -0.73 -6.40 27.20
CA ARG A 427 -1.71 -7.47 27.30
C ARG A 427 -1.29 -8.59 28.25
N LEU A 428 -0.01 -8.95 28.24
CA LEU A 428 0.52 -9.91 29.21
C LEU A 428 0.41 -9.37 30.63
N PHE A 429 0.73 -8.11 30.86
CA PHE A 429 0.57 -7.46 32.17
C PHE A 429 -0.90 -7.46 32.63
N GLN A 430 -1.83 -7.07 31.77
CA GLN A 430 -3.27 -7.07 32.08
C GLN A 430 -3.79 -8.49 32.40
N ARG A 431 -3.22 -9.51 31.80
CA ARG A 431 -3.55 -10.92 32.09
C ARG A 431 -3.04 -11.34 33.47
N VAL A 432 -1.80 -11.01 33.80
CA VAL A 432 -1.18 -11.34 35.09
C VAL A 432 -1.85 -10.59 36.24
N SER A 433 -2.25 -9.34 36.03
CA SER A 433 -2.94 -8.50 37.02
C SER A 433 -4.41 -8.82 37.25
N GLY A 434 -4.94 -9.87 36.58
CA GLY A 434 -6.34 -10.29 36.74
C GLY A 434 -7.37 -9.36 36.08
N GLN A 435 -6.94 -8.32 35.35
CA GLN A 435 -7.81 -7.39 34.64
C GLN A 435 -8.46 -8.02 33.38
N LEU A 436 -7.99 -9.20 32.96
CA LEU A 436 -8.52 -10.02 31.89
C LEU A 436 -9.01 -11.37 32.44
N SER A 437 -9.87 -11.36 33.47
CA SER A 437 -10.54 -12.57 33.94
C SER A 437 -11.50 -13.10 32.87
N GLY A 438 -11.20 -14.24 32.26
CA GLY A 438 -12.14 -14.97 31.40
C GLY A 438 -11.65 -15.45 30.03
N VAL A 439 -10.35 -15.42 29.73
CA VAL A 439 -9.84 -15.95 28.45
C VAL A 439 -8.99 -17.19 28.70
N GLU A 440 -9.62 -18.36 28.77
CA GLU A 440 -8.92 -19.64 28.64
C GLU A 440 -8.35 -19.79 27.22
N ILE A 441 -7.05 -20.04 27.12
CA ILE A 441 -6.44 -20.54 25.88
C ILE A 441 -6.74 -22.04 25.84
N THR A 442 -7.64 -22.45 24.97
CA THR A 442 -7.63 -23.83 24.45
C THR A 442 -6.75 -23.84 23.21
N PRO A 443 -5.90 -24.89 23.04
CA PRO A 443 -4.90 -25.00 21.98
C PRO A 443 -5.49 -25.02 20.57
#